data_cc7f126072692c260470b0b6a8c7d999
#
_entry.id   cc7f126072692c260470b0b6a8c7d999
#
_cell.length_a   1.000
_cell.length_b   1.000
_cell.length_c   1.000
_cell.angle_alpha   90.00
_cell.angle_beta   90.00
_cell.angle_gamma   90.00
#
_symmetry.space_group_name_H-M   'P 1'
#
loop_
_entity.id
_entity.type
_entity.pdbx_description
1 polymer ?
#
loop_
_entity_poly.entity_id
_entity_poly.type
_entity_poly.pdbx_seq_one_letter_code
_entity_poly.pdbx_strand_id
1 'polypeptide(L)'
;MKTEKISTDVLIIGGGTAGCYAALTVSENSDKKVLICEKAHIKRSGCLAAGVNALNAYIVEGRKPQDYVDYAKKDADGIVREDLLLTMSEKLNEVTDRLEKLGLVILKDENGKYVTRGNRNLKINGENIKPILADAVEKAKNVTVLNRVNIFDYSVKDNKINGAFGFGIESGIFYTIEAKAVIIATGGAAGLYKPNNPGFSRHKMWYPPFNTGAGYAMGIRAGAEMTTFEMRFIALRCKDTIAPTGTLAQGVGAKQINSLGEVYETKYGLTTSERVYGTVNENQEGRGPCYLRTEGITAEQDESLLKAYLNMAPSQTIKWIESGRNPSRQNVEIEGTEPYIVGGHTASGYWVDTDRATTIEGLFAGGDVAGGCPQKYVTGALAEGEIAGLSAVKYIDSKESFEKISDEDTNYHLRETEKYLTDRHSLYTTEQLEEAMQTVMDSYAGGIKTNYRFNEKQLDIADCKIRQLETLTDDLYAEDFQELMYICELKERLTVCKSVIAHLRARKETRWHSFAENLDYPEKDDRNFNKYVNSRLENGEIKIIIRDLVTEGEKYEHSN
;
A
#
# COMPACT_ATOMS: atom_id res chain seq x y z
N MET A 1 5.53 -7.13 -30.74
CA MET A 1 5.73 -8.10 -29.62
C MET A 1 5.22 -9.48 -30.01
N LYS A 2 5.73 -10.59 -29.42
CA LYS A 2 5.05 -11.89 -29.51
C LYS A 2 3.83 -11.87 -28.59
N THR A 3 2.75 -12.56 -28.97
CA THR A 3 1.52 -12.60 -28.20
C THR A 3 1.26 -14.00 -27.65
N GLU A 4 0.77 -14.07 -26.41
CA GLU A 4 0.35 -15.31 -25.77
C GLU A 4 -1.01 -15.10 -25.09
N LYS A 5 -1.94 -16.07 -25.30
CA LYS A 5 -3.25 -16.08 -24.67
C LYS A 5 -3.31 -17.18 -23.62
N ILE A 6 -3.64 -16.79 -22.38
CA ILE A 6 -3.74 -17.69 -21.23
C ILE A 6 -5.16 -17.65 -20.71
N SER A 7 -5.71 -18.80 -20.31
CA SER A 7 -7.00 -18.91 -19.62
C SER A 7 -6.82 -19.56 -18.25
N THR A 8 -7.38 -18.95 -17.22
CA THR A 8 -7.38 -19.44 -15.85
C THR A 8 -8.76 -19.28 -15.20
N ASP A 9 -9.00 -19.93 -14.06
CA ASP A 9 -10.22 -19.68 -13.28
C ASP A 9 -10.07 -18.42 -12.44
N VAL A 10 -8.95 -18.29 -11.71
CA VAL A 10 -8.65 -17.13 -10.88
C VAL A 10 -7.32 -16.51 -11.33
N LEU A 11 -7.34 -15.26 -11.72
CA LEU A 11 -6.14 -14.44 -11.92
C LEU A 11 -5.86 -13.63 -10.67
N ILE A 12 -4.64 -13.74 -10.13
CA ILE A 12 -4.17 -12.91 -9.03
C ILE A 12 -3.09 -11.98 -9.56
N ILE A 13 -3.32 -10.67 -9.43
CA ILE A 13 -2.38 -9.64 -9.86
C ILE A 13 -1.63 -9.14 -8.63
N GLY A 14 -0.33 -9.49 -8.55
CA GLY A 14 0.56 -9.22 -7.44
C GLY A 14 0.74 -10.42 -6.50
N GLY A 15 1.97 -10.93 -6.45
CA GLY A 15 2.42 -12.04 -5.59
C GLY A 15 2.92 -11.58 -4.22
N GLY A 16 2.35 -10.51 -3.67
CA GLY A 16 2.64 -10.03 -2.31
C GLY A 16 2.02 -10.89 -1.21
N THR A 17 1.87 -10.34 -0.01
CA THR A 17 1.30 -11.02 1.15
C THR A 17 -0.11 -11.54 0.87
N ALA A 18 -1.02 -10.64 0.49
CA ALA A 18 -2.41 -10.97 0.22
C ALA A 18 -2.56 -11.91 -0.98
N GLY A 19 -1.82 -11.66 -2.08
CA GLY A 19 -1.91 -12.47 -3.29
C GLY A 19 -1.41 -13.90 -3.10
N CYS A 20 -0.29 -14.11 -2.41
CA CYS A 20 0.17 -15.46 -2.06
C CYS A 20 -0.87 -16.20 -1.21
N TYR A 21 -1.43 -15.53 -0.22
CA TYR A 21 -2.37 -16.18 0.68
C TYR A 21 -3.73 -16.46 0.02
N ALA A 22 -4.19 -15.56 -0.86
CA ALA A 22 -5.37 -15.80 -1.69
C ALA A 22 -5.18 -17.03 -2.59
N ALA A 23 -4.00 -17.17 -3.22
CA ALA A 23 -3.69 -18.34 -4.06
C ALA A 23 -3.72 -19.65 -3.27
N LEU A 24 -3.10 -19.66 -2.08
CA LEU A 24 -3.13 -20.81 -1.18
C LEU A 24 -4.57 -21.17 -0.76
N THR A 25 -5.35 -20.14 -0.43
CA THR A 25 -6.75 -20.31 -0.02
C THR A 25 -7.60 -20.91 -1.14
N VAL A 26 -7.49 -20.38 -2.36
CA VAL A 26 -8.20 -20.95 -3.54
C VAL A 26 -7.75 -22.39 -3.78
N SER A 27 -6.45 -22.67 -3.74
CA SER A 27 -5.88 -23.99 -4.00
C SER A 27 -6.31 -25.05 -2.99
N GLU A 28 -6.46 -24.68 -1.72
CA GLU A 28 -6.84 -25.61 -0.66
C GLU A 28 -8.35 -25.86 -0.59
N ASN A 29 -9.16 -24.92 -1.11
CA ASN A 29 -10.62 -24.99 -1.02
C ASN A 29 -11.29 -25.34 -2.38
N SER A 30 -10.53 -25.52 -3.45
CA SER A 30 -11.07 -25.85 -4.77
C SER A 30 -10.02 -26.43 -5.71
N ASP A 31 -10.49 -27.04 -6.83
CA ASP A 31 -9.63 -27.49 -7.92
C ASP A 31 -9.44 -26.41 -9.02
N LYS A 32 -9.87 -25.18 -8.76
CA LYS A 32 -9.78 -24.07 -9.72
C LYS A 32 -8.33 -23.73 -10.03
N LYS A 33 -8.04 -23.50 -11.31
CA LYS A 33 -6.72 -23.06 -11.77
C LYS A 33 -6.47 -21.63 -11.33
N VAL A 34 -5.34 -21.39 -10.70
CA VAL A 34 -4.89 -20.08 -10.24
C VAL A 34 -3.65 -19.66 -11.03
N LEU A 35 -3.67 -18.45 -11.55
CA LEU A 35 -2.50 -17.79 -12.14
C LEU A 35 -2.14 -16.58 -11.32
N ILE A 36 -0.91 -16.52 -10.81
CA ILE A 36 -0.34 -15.31 -10.21
C ILE A 36 0.55 -14.62 -11.24
N CYS A 37 0.30 -13.34 -11.51
CA CYS A 37 1.22 -12.48 -12.25
C CYS A 37 1.93 -11.53 -11.28
N GLU A 38 3.26 -11.65 -11.19
CA GLU A 38 4.12 -10.85 -10.32
C GLU A 38 5.09 -10.02 -11.15
N LYS A 39 5.05 -8.70 -10.96
CA LYS A 39 5.92 -7.75 -11.70
C LYS A 39 7.41 -7.95 -11.39
N ALA A 40 7.74 -8.23 -10.14
CA ALA A 40 9.09 -8.56 -9.70
C ALA A 40 9.30 -10.09 -9.66
N HIS A 41 9.59 -10.64 -8.50
CA HIS A 41 9.74 -12.06 -8.28
C HIS A 41 9.06 -12.47 -6.98
N ILE A 42 8.20 -13.50 -7.03
CA ILE A 42 7.34 -13.90 -5.90
C ILE A 42 8.09 -14.13 -4.59
N LYS A 43 9.35 -14.59 -4.63
CA LYS A 43 10.15 -14.86 -3.43
C LYS A 43 10.60 -13.60 -2.68
N ARG A 44 10.66 -12.45 -3.35
CA ARG A 44 11.19 -11.20 -2.78
C ARG A 44 10.46 -9.96 -3.32
N SER A 45 9.14 -10.02 -3.45
CA SER A 45 8.30 -8.89 -3.89
C SER A 45 7.47 -8.32 -2.76
N GLY A 46 7.04 -7.06 -2.95
CA GLY A 46 6.16 -6.33 -2.06
C GLY A 46 6.80 -5.92 -0.73
N CYS A 47 5.98 -5.35 0.15
CA CYS A 47 6.42 -4.78 1.43
C CYS A 47 7.07 -5.82 2.36
N LEU A 48 6.63 -7.07 2.27
CA LEU A 48 7.12 -8.16 3.12
C LEU A 48 8.51 -8.68 2.73
N ALA A 49 9.04 -8.25 1.58
CA ALA A 49 10.36 -8.68 1.10
C ALA A 49 11.52 -8.30 2.02
N ALA A 50 11.39 -7.20 2.76
CA ALA A 50 12.39 -6.74 3.73
C ALA A 50 12.41 -7.58 5.03
N GLY A 51 11.41 -8.46 5.24
CA GLY A 51 11.20 -9.13 6.52
C GLY A 51 10.61 -8.19 7.57
N VAL A 52 10.14 -8.77 8.66
CA VAL A 52 9.56 -8.04 9.80
C VAL A 52 9.94 -8.72 11.12
N ASN A 53 10.05 -7.96 12.20
CA ASN A 53 10.37 -8.47 13.53
C ASN A 53 9.15 -8.58 14.47
N ALA A 54 7.98 -8.22 13.97
CA ALA A 54 6.72 -8.33 14.70
C ALA A 54 5.54 -8.51 13.74
N LEU A 55 4.54 -9.26 14.17
CA LEU A 55 3.20 -9.21 13.61
C LEU A 55 2.41 -8.17 14.40
N ASN A 56 1.98 -7.08 13.75
CA ASN A 56 1.39 -5.93 14.43
C ASN A 56 -0.14 -5.97 14.53
N ALA A 57 -0.77 -7.00 13.97
CA ALA A 57 -2.20 -7.24 14.07
C ALA A 57 -2.43 -8.67 14.58
N TYR A 58 -2.82 -8.78 15.84
CA TYR A 58 -3.10 -10.02 16.53
C TYR A 58 -4.06 -9.76 17.70
N ILE A 59 -5.00 -10.66 17.95
CA ILE A 59 -5.91 -10.56 19.09
C ILE A 59 -5.28 -11.31 20.26
N VAL A 60 -4.66 -10.56 21.19
CA VAL A 60 -3.99 -11.12 22.36
C VAL A 60 -5.01 -11.65 23.37
N GLU A 61 -4.58 -12.55 24.27
CA GLU A 61 -5.44 -13.14 25.31
C GLU A 61 -6.15 -12.05 26.13
N GLY A 62 -7.46 -12.20 26.34
CA GLY A 62 -8.32 -11.22 27.02
C GLY A 62 -8.84 -10.08 26.16
N ARG A 63 -8.51 -10.04 24.88
CA ARG A 63 -9.03 -9.08 23.89
C ARG A 63 -10.01 -9.76 22.92
N LYS A 64 -10.80 -8.93 22.25
CA LYS A 64 -11.77 -9.34 21.24
C LYS A 64 -11.47 -8.68 19.89
N PRO A 65 -11.94 -9.23 18.77
CA PRO A 65 -11.85 -8.57 17.45
C PRO A 65 -12.34 -7.12 17.47
N GLN A 66 -13.40 -6.80 18.21
CA GLN A 66 -13.91 -5.43 18.36
C GLN A 66 -12.86 -4.47 18.95
N ASP A 67 -12.03 -4.90 19.89
CA ASP A 67 -10.96 -4.03 20.45
C ASP A 67 -9.97 -3.58 19.37
N TYR A 68 -9.78 -4.39 18.31
CA TYR A 68 -8.96 -4.03 17.19
C TYR A 68 -9.65 -3.03 16.26
N VAL A 69 -10.95 -3.19 16.04
CA VAL A 69 -11.80 -2.23 15.31
C VAL A 69 -11.71 -0.86 15.98
N ASP A 70 -11.91 -0.80 17.30
CA ASP A 70 -11.85 0.44 18.09
C ASP A 70 -10.48 1.12 18.00
N TYR A 71 -9.40 0.34 18.03
CA TYR A 71 -8.05 0.84 17.85
C TYR A 71 -7.85 1.47 16.46
N ALA A 72 -8.23 0.77 15.39
CA ALA A 72 -8.06 1.27 14.03
C ALA A 72 -8.96 2.49 13.76
N LYS A 73 -10.19 2.49 14.28
CA LYS A 73 -11.13 3.61 14.21
C LYS A 73 -10.57 4.86 14.89
N LYS A 74 -9.95 4.71 16.07
CA LYS A 74 -9.31 5.82 16.78
C LYS A 74 -8.14 6.40 15.99
N ASP A 75 -7.28 5.57 15.41
CA ASP A 75 -6.11 6.00 14.65
C ASP A 75 -6.50 6.75 13.35
N ALA A 76 -7.63 6.36 12.73
CA ALA A 76 -8.18 6.98 11.52
C ALA A 76 -9.25 8.05 11.81
N ASP A 77 -9.35 8.54 13.03
CA ASP A 77 -10.28 9.61 13.44
C ASP A 77 -11.74 9.36 13.02
N GLY A 78 -12.17 8.11 13.10
CA GLY A 78 -13.54 7.67 12.86
C GLY A 78 -13.84 7.25 11.41
N ILE A 79 -13.04 7.61 10.43
CA ILE A 79 -13.30 7.32 9.01
C ILE A 79 -12.75 5.94 8.63
N VAL A 80 -13.49 4.90 9.00
CA VAL A 80 -13.16 3.50 8.70
C VAL A 80 -14.42 2.71 8.35
N ARG A 81 -14.25 1.59 7.68
CA ARG A 81 -15.26 0.56 7.47
C ARG A 81 -15.20 -0.43 8.63
N GLU A 82 -16.07 -0.24 9.62
CA GLU A 82 -16.09 -1.09 10.84
C GLU A 82 -16.44 -2.54 10.49
N ASP A 83 -17.32 -2.77 9.53
CA ASP A 83 -17.67 -4.10 9.02
C ASP A 83 -16.47 -4.83 8.37
N LEU A 84 -15.65 -4.13 7.59
CA LEU A 84 -14.43 -4.69 7.00
C LEU A 84 -13.37 -5.00 8.06
N LEU A 85 -13.19 -4.08 9.02
CA LEU A 85 -12.26 -4.26 10.14
C LEU A 85 -12.66 -5.45 11.00
N LEU A 86 -13.95 -5.65 11.27
CA LEU A 86 -14.45 -6.77 12.06
C LEU A 86 -14.18 -8.10 11.34
N THR A 87 -14.61 -8.25 10.08
CA THR A 87 -14.39 -9.49 9.32
C THR A 87 -12.91 -9.82 9.15
N MET A 88 -12.04 -8.82 9.03
CA MET A 88 -10.59 -9.00 9.02
C MET A 88 -10.07 -9.44 10.40
N SER A 89 -10.47 -8.74 11.48
CA SER A 89 -9.93 -8.98 12.81
C SER A 89 -10.32 -10.32 13.40
N GLU A 90 -11.48 -10.88 13.02
CA GLU A 90 -11.91 -12.24 13.35
C GLU A 90 -10.97 -13.33 12.79
N LYS A 91 -10.23 -13.03 11.72
CA LYS A 91 -9.31 -13.96 11.04
C LYS A 91 -7.85 -13.87 11.52
N LEU A 92 -7.45 -12.81 12.22
CA LEU A 92 -6.04 -12.51 12.53
C LEU A 92 -5.30 -13.66 13.22
N ASN A 93 -5.94 -14.32 14.18
CA ASN A 93 -5.29 -15.39 14.93
C ASN A 93 -5.17 -16.68 14.09
N GLU A 94 -6.21 -17.02 13.33
CA GLU A 94 -6.22 -18.19 12.45
C GLU A 94 -5.11 -18.10 11.39
N VAL A 95 -4.98 -16.95 10.70
CA VAL A 95 -3.93 -16.75 9.70
C VAL A 95 -2.53 -16.72 10.31
N THR A 96 -2.40 -16.28 11.57
CA THR A 96 -1.13 -16.32 12.32
C THR A 96 -0.71 -17.77 12.61
N ASP A 97 -1.62 -18.59 13.13
CA ASP A 97 -1.37 -20.01 13.40
C ASP A 97 -1.00 -20.77 12.12
N ARG A 98 -1.62 -20.41 11.00
CA ARG A 98 -1.27 -20.99 9.71
C ARG A 98 0.13 -20.57 9.23
N LEU A 99 0.55 -19.32 9.45
CA LEU A 99 1.93 -18.91 9.15
C LEU A 99 2.95 -19.72 9.95
N GLU A 100 2.69 -19.98 11.24
CA GLU A 100 3.56 -20.83 12.05
C GLU A 100 3.65 -22.26 11.46
N LYS A 101 2.52 -22.83 11.04
CA LYS A 101 2.48 -24.15 10.38
C LYS A 101 3.23 -24.17 9.05
N LEU A 102 3.29 -23.05 8.33
CA LEU A 102 4.09 -22.89 7.12
C LEU A 102 5.59 -22.73 7.39
N GLY A 103 5.98 -22.52 8.66
CA GLY A 103 7.38 -22.45 9.07
C GLY A 103 7.84 -21.09 9.61
N LEU A 104 6.95 -20.13 9.82
CA LEU A 104 7.31 -18.88 10.48
C LEU A 104 7.65 -19.13 11.95
N VAL A 105 8.80 -18.64 12.38
CA VAL A 105 9.21 -18.72 13.78
C VAL A 105 8.57 -17.60 14.58
N ILE A 106 7.56 -17.94 15.40
CA ILE A 106 6.94 -17.05 16.37
C ILE A 106 7.55 -17.33 17.73
N LEU A 107 8.02 -16.27 18.41
CA LEU A 107 8.68 -16.44 19.71
C LEU A 107 7.67 -16.87 20.77
N LYS A 108 8.03 -17.90 21.57
CA LYS A 108 7.21 -18.44 22.66
C LYS A 108 7.93 -18.29 23.98
N ASP A 109 7.14 -18.09 25.04
CA ASP A 109 7.63 -18.10 26.41
C ASP A 109 7.88 -19.53 26.92
N GLU A 110 8.31 -19.67 28.17
CA GLU A 110 8.56 -20.94 28.83
C GLU A 110 7.31 -21.84 28.97
N ASN A 111 6.11 -21.27 28.87
CA ASN A 111 4.82 -21.97 28.91
C ASN A 111 4.29 -22.33 27.50
N GLY A 112 5.08 -22.01 26.44
CA GLY A 112 4.69 -22.25 25.04
C GLY A 112 3.69 -21.24 24.48
N LYS A 113 3.38 -20.13 25.19
CA LYS A 113 2.54 -19.04 24.69
C LYS A 113 3.33 -18.06 23.85
N TYR A 114 2.70 -17.45 22.85
CA TYR A 114 3.33 -16.42 22.03
C TYR A 114 3.78 -15.22 22.86
N VAL A 115 5.01 -14.76 22.63
CA VAL A 115 5.55 -13.55 23.27
C VAL A 115 4.91 -12.32 22.64
N THR A 116 4.09 -11.63 23.43
CA THR A 116 3.41 -10.40 23.01
C THR A 116 4.28 -9.15 23.24
N ARG A 117 4.04 -8.13 22.44
CA ARG A 117 4.59 -6.78 22.61
C ARG A 117 3.45 -5.77 22.58
N GLY A 118 3.07 -5.24 23.76
CA GLY A 118 1.88 -4.42 23.90
C GLY A 118 0.60 -5.22 23.70
N ASN A 119 -0.46 -4.56 23.24
CA ASN A 119 -1.83 -5.09 23.28
C ASN A 119 -2.28 -5.82 22.00
N ARG A 120 -1.45 -5.91 20.96
CA ARG A 120 -1.83 -6.43 19.63
C ARG A 120 -0.69 -6.97 18.78
N ASN A 121 0.52 -7.07 19.33
CA ASN A 121 1.70 -7.44 18.55
C ASN A 121 2.32 -8.73 19.07
N LEU A 122 2.83 -9.55 18.16
CA LEU A 122 3.65 -10.73 18.46
C LEU A 122 5.09 -10.50 18.03
N LYS A 123 6.06 -11.02 18.80
CA LYS A 123 7.47 -11.06 18.40
C LYS A 123 7.74 -12.23 17.49
N ILE A 124 8.42 -12.02 16.38
CA ILE A 124 8.77 -13.05 15.41
C ILE A 124 10.22 -12.91 14.93
N ASN A 125 10.73 -13.98 14.32
CA ASN A 125 11.90 -13.96 13.44
C ASN A 125 11.39 -14.06 12.01
N GLY A 126 11.12 -12.92 11.39
CA GLY A 126 10.37 -12.83 10.13
C GLY A 126 11.18 -12.47 8.89
N GLU A 127 12.50 -12.70 8.88
CA GLU A 127 13.35 -12.44 7.70
C GLU A 127 12.93 -13.31 6.50
N ASN A 128 12.43 -14.51 6.77
CA ASN A 128 12.05 -15.50 5.76
C ASN A 128 10.53 -15.57 5.50
N ILE A 129 9.74 -14.69 6.06
CA ILE A 129 8.27 -14.75 5.94
C ILE A 129 7.81 -14.74 4.47
N LYS A 130 8.45 -13.93 3.63
CA LYS A 130 8.10 -13.88 2.20
C LYS A 130 8.51 -15.13 1.43
N PRO A 131 9.76 -15.67 1.56
CA PRO A 131 10.13 -16.99 1.04
C PRO A 131 9.20 -18.11 1.51
N ILE A 132 8.79 -18.16 2.78
CA ILE A 132 7.88 -19.18 3.32
C ILE A 132 6.55 -19.18 2.54
N LEU A 133 5.95 -18.02 2.33
CA LEU A 133 4.72 -17.89 1.55
C LEU A 133 4.92 -18.30 0.08
N ALA A 134 6.02 -17.86 -0.54
CA ALA A 134 6.32 -18.19 -1.93
C ALA A 134 6.55 -19.69 -2.13
N ASP A 135 7.31 -20.33 -1.25
CA ASP A 135 7.56 -21.77 -1.30
C ASP A 135 6.27 -22.60 -1.11
N ALA A 136 5.35 -22.11 -0.27
CA ALA A 136 4.03 -22.74 -0.12
C ALA A 136 3.21 -22.63 -1.42
N VAL A 137 3.21 -21.46 -2.06
CA VAL A 137 2.53 -21.24 -3.36
C VAL A 137 3.14 -22.10 -4.45
N GLU A 138 4.47 -22.20 -4.56
CA GLU A 138 5.16 -23.03 -5.57
C GLU A 138 4.86 -24.53 -5.41
N LYS A 139 4.49 -24.98 -4.22
CA LYS A 139 4.10 -26.37 -3.93
C LYS A 139 2.62 -26.66 -4.20
N ALA A 140 1.79 -25.65 -4.36
CA ALA A 140 0.38 -25.80 -4.61
C ALA A 140 0.13 -26.31 -6.05
N LYS A 141 -0.64 -27.41 -6.18
CA LYS A 141 -0.74 -28.16 -7.44
C LYS A 141 -1.45 -27.43 -8.58
N ASN A 142 -2.41 -26.57 -8.27
CA ASN A 142 -3.25 -25.84 -9.22
C ASN A 142 -2.88 -24.36 -9.33
N VAL A 143 -1.71 -23.96 -8.81
CA VAL A 143 -1.20 -22.58 -8.89
C VAL A 143 -0.02 -22.51 -9.85
N THR A 144 -0.09 -21.56 -10.77
CA THR A 144 0.99 -21.19 -11.69
C THR A 144 1.44 -19.75 -11.36
N VAL A 145 2.75 -19.50 -11.38
CA VAL A 145 3.31 -18.18 -11.14
C VAL A 145 4.08 -17.71 -12.36
N LEU A 146 3.72 -16.54 -12.87
CA LEU A 146 4.50 -15.79 -13.86
C LEU A 146 5.20 -14.64 -13.16
N ASN A 147 6.51 -14.77 -12.98
CA ASN A 147 7.36 -13.68 -12.49
C ASN A 147 7.80 -12.79 -13.65
N ARG A 148 8.14 -11.54 -13.37
CA ARG A 148 8.58 -10.54 -14.36
C ARG A 148 7.49 -10.24 -15.41
N VAL A 149 6.22 -10.27 -15.00
CA VAL A 149 5.09 -9.91 -15.84
C VAL A 149 4.39 -8.68 -15.26
N ASN A 150 4.43 -7.61 -16.01
CA ASN A 150 3.73 -6.36 -15.67
C ASN A 150 2.31 -6.41 -16.24
N ILE A 151 1.30 -6.51 -15.37
CA ILE A 151 -0.10 -6.33 -15.74
C ILE A 151 -0.40 -4.83 -15.64
N PHE A 152 -0.92 -4.26 -16.71
CA PHE A 152 -1.11 -2.80 -16.82
C PHE A 152 -2.55 -2.36 -17.05
N ASP A 153 -3.45 -3.27 -17.52
CA ASP A 153 -4.87 -2.93 -17.67
C ASP A 153 -5.78 -4.15 -17.54
N TYR A 154 -7.05 -3.87 -17.19
CA TYR A 154 -8.12 -4.89 -17.14
C TYR A 154 -8.85 -4.98 -18.49
N SER A 155 -9.44 -6.15 -18.73
CA SER A 155 -10.52 -6.29 -19.69
C SER A 155 -11.85 -6.31 -18.92
N VAL A 156 -12.66 -5.27 -19.11
CA VAL A 156 -13.97 -5.10 -18.45
C VAL A 156 -15.02 -4.81 -19.53
N LYS A 157 -16.12 -5.55 -19.47
CA LYS A 157 -17.27 -5.35 -20.34
C LYS A 157 -18.55 -5.39 -19.52
N ASP A 158 -19.45 -4.43 -19.74
CA ASP A 158 -20.72 -4.32 -19.04
C ASP A 158 -20.57 -4.39 -17.50
N ASN A 159 -19.56 -3.70 -16.95
CA ASN A 159 -19.17 -3.68 -15.55
C ASN A 159 -18.74 -5.07 -14.99
N LYS A 160 -18.35 -6.02 -15.83
CA LYS A 160 -17.82 -7.34 -15.45
C LYS A 160 -16.40 -7.49 -15.91
N ILE A 161 -15.55 -8.03 -15.03
CA ILE A 161 -14.19 -8.36 -15.43
C ILE A 161 -14.15 -9.70 -16.14
N ASN A 162 -13.38 -9.78 -17.23
CA ASN A 162 -13.14 -11.02 -17.98
C ASN A 162 -11.65 -11.33 -18.16
N GLY A 163 -10.78 -10.51 -17.58
CA GLY A 163 -9.34 -10.75 -17.52
C GLY A 163 -8.51 -9.48 -17.49
N ALA A 164 -7.27 -9.60 -17.97
CA ALA A 164 -6.31 -8.51 -17.94
C ALA A 164 -5.28 -8.61 -19.08
N PHE A 165 -4.57 -7.50 -19.32
CA PHE A 165 -3.48 -7.39 -20.27
C PHE A 165 -2.17 -7.11 -19.56
N GLY A 166 -1.08 -7.70 -20.06
CA GLY A 166 0.23 -7.50 -19.49
C GLY A 166 1.34 -7.82 -20.48
N PHE A 167 2.57 -7.62 -20.06
CA PHE A 167 3.74 -8.04 -20.83
C PHE A 167 4.86 -8.55 -19.94
N GLY A 168 5.65 -9.46 -20.48
CA GLY A 168 6.87 -9.97 -19.84
C GLY A 168 8.00 -8.97 -19.96
N ILE A 169 8.53 -8.50 -18.83
CA ILE A 169 9.58 -7.48 -18.76
C ILE A 169 10.91 -7.97 -19.39
N GLU A 170 11.19 -9.27 -19.25
CA GLU A 170 12.39 -9.90 -19.81
C GLU A 170 12.10 -10.60 -21.15
N SER A 171 10.89 -11.20 -21.29
CA SER A 171 10.55 -12.00 -22.48
C SER A 171 10.02 -11.19 -23.66
N GLY A 172 9.47 -10.01 -23.41
CA GLY A 172 8.79 -9.18 -24.42
C GLY A 172 7.50 -9.82 -24.97
N ILE A 173 6.95 -10.82 -24.30
CA ILE A 173 5.67 -11.45 -24.67
C ILE A 173 4.54 -10.56 -24.17
N PHE A 174 3.60 -10.23 -25.05
CA PHE A 174 2.34 -9.60 -24.68
C PHE A 174 1.34 -10.69 -24.28
N TYR A 175 0.77 -10.57 -23.10
CA TYR A 175 -0.18 -11.53 -22.54
C TYR A 175 -1.62 -10.99 -22.59
N THR A 176 -2.53 -11.79 -23.13
CA THR A 176 -3.97 -11.65 -22.96
C THR A 176 -4.41 -12.75 -22.00
N ILE A 177 -4.84 -12.39 -20.80
CA ILE A 177 -5.16 -13.35 -19.74
C ILE A 177 -6.66 -13.32 -19.48
N GLU A 178 -7.35 -14.38 -19.92
CA GLU A 178 -8.77 -14.61 -19.62
C GLU A 178 -8.92 -15.21 -18.22
N ALA A 179 -9.82 -14.66 -17.41
CA ALA A 179 -10.08 -15.14 -16.06
C ALA A 179 -11.55 -15.05 -15.70
N LYS A 180 -12.05 -16.04 -14.95
CA LYS A 180 -13.44 -16.03 -14.44
C LYS A 180 -13.62 -15.10 -13.25
N ALA A 181 -12.57 -14.95 -12.44
CA ALA A 181 -12.48 -13.96 -11.39
C ALA A 181 -11.06 -13.39 -11.31
N VAL A 182 -10.94 -12.14 -10.88
CA VAL A 182 -9.64 -11.47 -10.70
C VAL A 182 -9.51 -10.99 -9.26
N ILE A 183 -8.38 -11.27 -8.62
CA ILE A 183 -8.02 -10.74 -7.31
C ILE A 183 -6.86 -9.76 -7.50
N ILE A 184 -7.09 -8.49 -7.21
CA ILE A 184 -6.05 -7.48 -7.21
C ILE A 184 -5.38 -7.41 -5.84
N ALA A 185 -4.05 -7.59 -5.79
CA ALA A 185 -3.25 -7.64 -4.58
C ALA A 185 -1.89 -6.92 -4.76
N THR A 186 -1.89 -5.80 -5.49
CA THR A 186 -0.69 -5.07 -5.92
C THR A 186 -0.09 -4.16 -4.86
N GLY A 187 -0.70 -4.08 -3.68
CA GLY A 187 -0.27 -3.14 -2.65
C GLY A 187 -0.70 -1.70 -2.94
N GLY A 188 -0.04 -0.74 -2.31
CA GLY A 188 -0.33 0.69 -2.41
C GLY A 188 0.45 1.40 -3.52
N ALA A 189 0.58 2.73 -3.38
CA ALA A 189 1.30 3.60 -4.30
C ALA A 189 2.42 4.39 -3.61
N ALA A 190 3.64 4.19 -4.09
CA ALA A 190 4.84 4.93 -3.73
C ALA A 190 5.31 5.82 -4.90
N GLY A 191 6.14 6.80 -4.60
CA GLY A 191 6.75 7.66 -5.61
C GLY A 191 5.82 8.69 -6.24
N LEU A 192 4.70 9.01 -5.58
CA LEU A 192 3.79 10.09 -5.99
C LEU A 192 4.36 11.47 -5.61
N TYR A 193 5.09 11.54 -4.51
CA TYR A 193 5.71 12.74 -3.95
C TYR A 193 7.23 12.61 -3.97
N LYS A 194 7.93 13.74 -3.90
CA LYS A 194 9.39 13.73 -3.90
C LYS A 194 9.92 13.19 -2.57
N PRO A 195 10.73 12.11 -2.59
CA PRO A 195 11.34 11.58 -1.37
C PRO A 195 12.35 12.56 -0.75
N ASN A 196 12.47 12.52 0.59
CA ASN A 196 13.45 13.32 1.31
C ASN A 196 14.77 12.60 1.60
N ASN A 197 14.89 11.32 1.27
CA ASN A 197 16.14 10.59 1.41
C ASN A 197 17.18 11.02 0.36
N PRO A 198 18.47 11.13 0.72
CA PRO A 198 19.52 11.42 -0.23
C PRO A 198 19.66 10.33 -1.30
N GLY A 199 19.83 10.75 -2.53
CA GLY A 199 20.08 9.87 -3.67
C GLY A 199 18.86 9.63 -4.53
N PHE A 200 18.93 8.59 -5.38
CA PHE A 200 17.95 8.33 -6.40
C PHE A 200 16.63 7.83 -5.80
N SER A 201 15.53 8.50 -6.12
CA SER A 201 14.21 8.32 -5.49
C SER A 201 13.64 6.90 -5.61
N ARG A 202 13.86 6.24 -6.75
CA ARG A 202 13.36 4.87 -6.98
C ARG A 202 13.84 3.83 -5.97
N HIS A 203 14.97 4.04 -5.34
CA HIS A 203 15.63 3.06 -4.48
C HIS A 203 15.67 3.44 -3.01
N LYS A 204 15.21 4.63 -2.65
CA LYS A 204 15.30 5.16 -1.28
C LYS A 204 13.95 5.62 -0.74
N MET A 205 12.89 4.94 -1.07
CA MET A 205 11.56 5.10 -0.49
C MET A 205 11.31 4.07 0.60
N TRP A 206 10.52 4.43 1.59
CA TRP A 206 10.12 3.47 2.63
C TRP A 206 9.26 2.34 2.07
N TYR A 207 8.28 2.67 1.24
CA TYR A 207 7.42 1.68 0.60
C TYR A 207 8.10 1.13 -0.66
N PRO A 208 7.88 -0.15 -1.03
CA PRO A 208 8.56 -0.72 -2.17
C PRO A 208 8.38 0.11 -3.44
N PRO A 209 9.45 0.46 -4.15
CA PRO A 209 9.38 1.39 -5.30
C PRO A 209 8.60 0.84 -6.50
N PHE A 210 8.44 -0.48 -6.60
CA PHE A 210 7.63 -1.13 -7.64
C PHE A 210 6.13 -1.18 -7.32
N ASN A 211 5.72 -0.76 -6.12
CA ASN A 211 4.33 -0.55 -5.77
C ASN A 211 3.93 0.86 -6.21
N THR A 212 3.55 1.01 -7.46
CA THR A 212 3.33 2.28 -8.16
C THR A 212 1.89 2.75 -8.15
N GLY A 213 0.99 1.95 -7.53
CA GLY A 213 -0.44 2.16 -7.61
C GLY A 213 -1.08 1.55 -8.85
N ALA A 214 -0.44 0.55 -9.47
CA ALA A 214 -0.96 -0.13 -10.67
C ALA A 214 -2.40 -0.60 -10.49
N GLY A 215 -2.70 -1.28 -9.37
CA GLY A 215 -4.07 -1.72 -9.06
C GLY A 215 -5.05 -0.57 -8.94
N TYR A 216 -4.68 0.51 -8.27
CA TYR A 216 -5.52 1.72 -8.19
C TYR A 216 -5.77 2.30 -9.59
N ALA A 217 -4.72 2.49 -10.38
CA ALA A 217 -4.84 3.08 -11.71
C ALA A 217 -5.70 2.23 -12.65
N MET A 218 -5.52 0.91 -12.65
CA MET A 218 -6.36 -0.01 -13.43
C MET A 218 -7.84 0.09 -13.00
N GLY A 219 -8.10 0.08 -11.69
CA GLY A 219 -9.47 0.20 -11.17
C GLY A 219 -10.10 1.55 -11.49
N ILE A 220 -9.36 2.65 -11.35
CA ILE A 220 -9.84 3.99 -11.71
C ILE A 220 -10.22 4.02 -13.20
N ARG A 221 -9.33 3.56 -14.10
CA ARG A 221 -9.60 3.53 -15.54
C ARG A 221 -10.80 2.66 -15.90
N ALA A 222 -10.97 1.54 -15.21
CA ALA A 222 -12.11 0.63 -15.37
C ALA A 222 -13.42 1.14 -14.76
N GLY A 223 -13.41 2.29 -14.08
CA GLY A 223 -14.59 2.86 -13.44
C GLY A 223 -14.96 2.24 -12.09
N ALA A 224 -14.04 1.53 -11.43
CA ALA A 224 -14.24 1.07 -10.06
C ALA A 224 -14.32 2.26 -9.09
N GLU A 225 -15.14 2.12 -8.06
CA GLU A 225 -15.20 3.12 -7.01
C GLU A 225 -14.00 3.00 -6.07
N MET A 226 -13.37 4.14 -5.79
CA MET A 226 -12.25 4.29 -4.86
C MET A 226 -12.67 5.10 -3.64
N THR A 227 -12.00 4.89 -2.51
CA THR A 227 -12.32 5.57 -1.26
C THR A 227 -11.09 6.20 -0.61
N THR A 228 -11.29 7.36 0.02
CA THR A 228 -10.44 7.97 1.07
C THR A 228 -8.98 8.23 0.63
N PHE A 229 -8.73 8.62 -0.64
CA PHE A 229 -7.38 8.91 -1.14
C PHE A 229 -6.77 10.21 -0.55
N GLU A 230 -7.57 11.02 0.12
CA GLU A 230 -7.10 12.16 0.90
C GLU A 230 -6.36 11.74 2.19
N MET A 231 -6.61 10.54 2.72
CA MET A 231 -5.89 9.98 3.84
C MET A 231 -4.58 9.35 3.36
N ARG A 232 -3.53 10.16 3.34
CA ARG A 232 -2.20 9.75 2.90
C ARG A 232 -1.39 9.24 4.08
N PHE A 233 -0.60 8.20 3.89
CA PHE A 233 0.30 7.70 4.92
C PHE A 233 1.63 8.45 4.89
N ILE A 234 2.01 9.02 6.02
CA ILE A 234 3.31 9.62 6.26
C ILE A 234 3.96 8.85 7.40
N ALA A 235 5.12 8.27 7.14
CA ALA A 235 5.82 7.48 8.13
C ALA A 235 6.88 8.31 8.86
N LEU A 236 7.04 8.05 10.16
CA LEU A 236 8.18 8.57 10.91
C LEU A 236 9.39 7.65 10.72
N ARG A 237 10.53 8.20 10.30
CA ARG A 237 11.75 7.47 9.95
C ARG A 237 12.97 8.01 10.68
N CYS A 238 13.97 7.14 10.84
CA CYS A 238 15.33 7.58 11.13
C CYS A 238 15.83 8.37 9.93
N LYS A 239 16.27 9.60 10.18
CA LYS A 239 16.67 10.55 9.12
C LYS A 239 17.69 9.96 8.15
N ASP A 240 17.54 10.29 6.88
CA ASP A 240 18.39 9.83 5.77
C ASP A 240 18.37 8.30 5.56
N THR A 241 17.40 7.61 6.11
CA THR A 241 17.22 6.17 5.96
C THR A 241 15.76 5.80 5.70
N ILE A 242 15.51 4.56 5.30
CA ILE A 242 14.15 3.99 5.25
C ILE A 242 13.78 3.29 6.56
N ALA A 243 14.60 3.39 7.61
CA ALA A 243 14.44 2.65 8.85
C ALA A 243 13.23 3.13 9.66
N PRO A 244 12.30 2.24 10.03
CA PRO A 244 11.12 2.59 10.81
C PRO A 244 11.50 2.92 12.26
N THR A 245 10.80 3.88 12.87
CA THR A 245 11.05 4.30 14.25
C THR A 245 10.39 3.41 15.31
N GLY A 246 9.44 2.55 14.92
CA GLY A 246 8.68 1.75 15.88
C GLY A 246 9.52 0.82 16.76
N THR A 247 10.62 0.26 16.23
CA THR A 247 11.54 -0.59 16.99
C THR A 247 12.30 0.20 18.06
N LEU A 248 12.65 1.45 17.79
CA LEU A 248 13.26 2.36 18.77
C LEU A 248 12.25 2.81 19.83
N ALA A 249 11.10 3.28 19.38
CA ALA A 249 10.09 3.83 20.28
C ALA A 249 9.46 2.78 21.20
N GLN A 250 9.11 1.60 20.66
CA GLN A 250 8.44 0.54 21.41
C GLN A 250 9.38 -0.55 21.89
N GLY A 251 10.45 -0.85 21.14
CA GLY A 251 11.38 -1.93 21.47
C GLY A 251 12.28 -1.60 22.66
N VAL A 252 12.74 -0.35 22.79
CA VAL A 252 13.61 0.11 23.88
C VAL A 252 13.01 1.26 24.68
N GLY A 253 11.75 1.63 24.43
CA GLY A 253 11.05 2.68 25.16
C GLY A 253 11.58 4.10 24.90
N ALA A 254 12.21 4.31 23.74
CA ALA A 254 12.78 5.61 23.39
C ALA A 254 11.68 6.68 23.23
N LYS A 255 11.85 7.82 23.90
CA LYS A 255 10.94 8.97 23.87
C LYS A 255 11.30 9.94 22.76
N GLN A 256 10.29 10.58 22.15
CA GLN A 256 10.51 11.66 21.21
C GLN A 256 10.92 12.94 21.94
N ILE A 257 12.06 13.48 21.55
CA ILE A 257 12.61 14.73 22.12
C ILE A 257 12.96 15.71 21.00
N ASN A 258 12.84 17.02 21.31
CA ASN A 258 13.29 18.09 20.43
C ASN A 258 14.78 18.41 20.67
N SER A 259 15.33 19.41 19.97
CA SER A 259 16.72 19.85 20.10
C SER A 259 17.06 20.46 21.48
N LEU A 260 16.06 20.86 22.25
CA LEU A 260 16.22 21.34 23.61
C LEU A 260 16.23 20.20 24.64
N GLY A 261 16.05 18.95 24.22
CA GLY A 261 15.95 17.77 25.08
C GLY A 261 14.60 17.58 25.75
N GLU A 262 13.59 18.37 25.38
CA GLU A 262 12.23 18.27 25.91
C GLU A 262 11.48 17.12 25.29
N VAL A 263 10.78 16.31 26.11
CA VAL A 263 9.88 15.25 25.65
C VAL A 263 8.57 15.88 25.18
N TYR A 264 8.28 15.80 23.89
CA TYR A 264 7.10 16.44 23.30
C TYR A 264 5.95 15.48 22.94
N GLU A 265 6.19 14.17 22.94
CA GLU A 265 5.18 13.20 22.49
C GLU A 265 3.85 13.28 23.27
N THR A 266 3.87 13.66 24.54
CA THR A 266 2.66 13.82 25.35
C THR A 266 1.84 15.07 24.99
N LYS A 267 2.47 16.06 24.34
CA LYS A 267 1.81 17.28 23.88
C LYS A 267 0.92 17.02 22.66
N TYR A 268 1.33 16.10 21.77
CA TYR A 268 0.68 15.84 20.49
C TYR A 268 -0.09 14.54 20.46
N GLY A 269 0.31 13.52 21.23
CA GLY A 269 -0.27 12.19 21.29
C GLY A 269 0.69 11.09 20.83
N LEU A 270 0.19 9.83 20.87
CA LEU A 270 1.01 8.63 20.67
C LEU A 270 0.58 7.76 19.49
N THR A 271 -0.46 8.12 18.75
CA THR A 271 -0.82 7.43 17.51
C THR A 271 0.25 7.65 16.44
N THR A 272 0.22 6.88 15.37
CA THR A 272 1.21 7.01 14.29
C THR A 272 1.21 8.42 13.68
N SER A 273 0.02 8.96 13.39
CA SER A 273 -0.14 10.32 12.83
C SER A 273 0.26 11.41 13.81
N GLU A 274 -0.14 11.31 15.09
CA GLU A 274 0.21 12.29 16.12
C GLU A 274 1.73 12.38 16.34
N ARG A 275 2.44 11.25 16.30
CA ARG A 275 3.91 11.23 16.41
C ARG A 275 4.59 11.94 15.25
N VAL A 276 4.11 11.76 14.03
CA VAL A 276 4.62 12.47 12.84
C VAL A 276 4.29 13.95 12.95
N TYR A 277 3.04 14.27 13.26
CA TYR A 277 2.56 15.65 13.41
C TYR A 277 3.37 16.41 14.45
N GLY A 278 3.64 15.80 15.61
CA GLY A 278 4.48 16.40 16.65
C GLY A 278 5.90 16.71 16.16
N THR A 279 6.53 15.78 15.45
CA THR A 279 7.88 15.99 14.88
C THR A 279 7.88 17.14 13.86
N VAL A 280 6.90 17.21 12.98
CA VAL A 280 6.78 18.28 11.97
C VAL A 280 6.58 19.63 12.64
N ASN A 281 5.70 19.73 13.66
CA ASN A 281 5.46 20.99 14.36
C ASN A 281 6.65 21.47 15.18
N GLU A 282 7.35 20.57 15.90
CA GLU A 282 8.56 20.95 16.64
C GLU A 282 9.64 21.52 15.69
N ASN A 283 9.80 20.91 14.50
CA ASN A 283 10.70 21.44 13.47
C ASN A 283 10.25 22.81 12.95
N GLN A 284 8.96 23.01 12.67
CA GLN A 284 8.42 24.28 12.19
C GLN A 284 8.55 25.43 13.20
N GLU A 285 8.36 25.13 14.48
CA GLU A 285 8.45 26.08 15.56
C GLU A 285 9.91 26.38 15.97
N GLY A 286 10.89 25.87 15.21
CA GLY A 286 12.32 26.12 15.45
C GLY A 286 12.90 25.35 16.63
N ARG A 287 12.21 24.33 17.14
CA ARG A 287 12.71 23.44 18.20
C ARG A 287 13.31 22.13 17.68
N GLY A 288 13.35 21.94 16.34
CA GLY A 288 14.06 20.85 15.71
C GLY A 288 15.58 21.03 15.67
N PRO A 289 16.34 20.00 15.25
CA PRO A 289 15.85 18.69 14.85
C PRO A 289 15.31 17.85 16.01
N CYS A 290 14.46 16.85 15.67
CA CYS A 290 13.86 15.96 16.65
C CYS A 290 14.56 14.60 16.67
N TYR A 291 14.51 13.93 17.80
CA TYR A 291 15.20 12.66 18.04
C TYR A 291 14.32 11.66 18.78
N LEU A 292 14.65 10.37 18.64
CA LEU A 292 14.32 9.36 19.63
C LEU A 292 15.48 9.25 20.61
N ARG A 293 15.18 9.39 21.91
CA ARG A 293 16.19 9.33 22.99
C ARG A 293 16.62 7.87 23.19
N THR A 294 17.73 7.50 22.58
CA THR A 294 18.37 6.19 22.76
C THR A 294 19.61 6.26 23.64
N GLU A 295 20.12 7.47 23.91
CA GLU A 295 21.22 7.67 24.83
C GLU A 295 20.90 7.10 26.22
N GLY A 296 21.79 6.25 26.73
CA GLY A 296 21.63 5.62 28.04
C GLY A 296 20.87 4.30 28.05
N ILE A 297 20.46 3.75 26.92
CA ILE A 297 19.93 2.36 26.84
C ILE A 297 21.01 1.36 27.22
N THR A 298 20.58 0.15 27.64
CA THR A 298 21.51 -0.91 28.06
C THR A 298 22.30 -1.51 26.88
N ALA A 299 23.43 -2.17 27.17
CA ALA A 299 24.22 -2.86 26.15
C ALA A 299 23.41 -3.95 25.43
N GLU A 300 22.52 -4.64 26.14
CA GLU A 300 21.61 -5.64 25.57
C GLU A 300 20.61 -5.01 24.60
N GLN A 301 20.04 -3.85 24.99
CA GLN A 301 19.13 -3.09 24.10
C GLN A 301 19.87 -2.56 22.87
N ASP A 302 21.11 -2.11 23.02
CA ASP A 302 21.99 -1.66 21.94
C ASP A 302 22.20 -2.77 20.90
N GLU A 303 22.60 -3.97 21.38
CA GLU A 303 22.79 -5.15 20.53
C GLU A 303 21.48 -5.58 19.84
N SER A 304 20.37 -5.54 20.57
CA SER A 304 19.04 -5.86 20.03
C SER A 304 18.63 -4.93 18.90
N LEU A 305 18.90 -3.62 19.03
CA LEU A 305 18.64 -2.64 17.96
C LEU A 305 19.51 -2.88 16.74
N LEU A 306 20.82 -3.10 16.93
CA LEU A 306 21.74 -3.38 15.82
C LEU A 306 21.32 -4.61 15.03
N LYS A 307 20.92 -5.70 15.72
CA LYS A 307 20.42 -6.93 15.08
C LYS A 307 19.10 -6.70 14.33
N ALA A 308 18.15 -6.02 14.95
CA ALA A 308 16.84 -5.75 14.34
C ALA A 308 16.97 -4.93 13.04
N TYR A 309 17.80 -3.90 13.06
CA TYR A 309 17.97 -3.04 11.88
C TYR A 309 18.89 -3.65 10.82
N LEU A 310 19.82 -4.55 11.19
CA LEU A 310 20.65 -5.28 10.22
C LEU A 310 19.76 -6.04 9.21
N ASN A 311 18.68 -6.64 9.68
CA ASN A 311 17.75 -7.39 8.83
C ASN A 311 16.68 -6.51 8.19
N MET A 312 16.12 -5.56 8.96
CA MET A 312 14.93 -4.81 8.57
C MET A 312 15.25 -3.56 7.75
N ALA A 313 16.32 -2.86 8.08
CA ALA A 313 16.75 -1.64 7.41
C ALA A 313 18.28 -1.43 7.60
N PRO A 314 19.11 -2.18 6.89
CA PRO A 314 20.56 -2.20 7.10
C PRO A 314 21.23 -0.82 6.94
N SER A 315 20.64 0.09 6.21
CA SER A 315 21.11 1.48 6.09
C SER A 315 21.26 2.19 7.45
N GLN A 316 20.39 1.91 8.41
CA GLN A 316 20.51 2.46 9.76
C GLN A 316 21.67 1.83 10.54
N THR A 317 21.90 0.53 10.43
CA THR A 317 23.04 -0.15 11.03
C THR A 317 24.36 0.36 10.46
N ILE A 318 24.43 0.53 9.13
CA ILE A 318 25.60 1.12 8.46
C ILE A 318 25.89 2.52 8.99
N LYS A 319 24.85 3.37 9.13
CA LYS A 319 25.00 4.73 9.68
C LYS A 319 25.62 4.73 11.09
N TRP A 320 25.22 3.81 11.97
CA TRP A 320 25.84 3.66 13.28
C TRP A 320 27.31 3.19 13.19
N ILE A 321 27.61 2.23 12.33
CA ILE A 321 28.99 1.74 12.12
C ILE A 321 29.87 2.88 11.58
N GLU A 322 29.42 3.61 10.57
CA GLU A 322 30.17 4.73 9.97
C GLU A 322 30.42 5.88 10.96
N SER A 323 29.45 6.16 11.82
CA SER A 323 29.60 7.18 12.87
C SER A 323 30.53 6.74 14.02
N GLY A 324 30.84 5.45 14.13
CA GLY A 324 31.56 4.87 15.26
C GLY A 324 30.81 4.99 16.59
N ARG A 325 29.49 5.20 16.56
CA ARG A 325 28.67 5.38 17.76
C ARG A 325 27.48 4.45 17.74
N ASN A 326 27.34 3.69 18.80
CA ASN A 326 26.17 2.84 19.01
C ASN A 326 24.94 3.71 19.40
N PRO A 327 23.71 3.18 19.26
CA PRO A 327 22.48 3.88 19.67
C PRO A 327 22.50 4.39 21.11
N SER A 328 23.11 3.63 22.05
CA SER A 328 23.26 4.01 23.47
C SER A 328 24.11 5.27 23.71
N ARG A 329 24.87 5.72 22.73
CA ARG A 329 25.77 6.89 22.83
C ARG A 329 25.34 8.07 21.99
N GLN A 330 24.28 7.94 21.21
CA GLN A 330 23.79 9.00 20.35
C GLN A 330 22.29 8.81 20.08
N ASN A 331 21.50 9.84 20.35
CA ASN A 331 20.10 9.87 20.01
C ASN A 331 19.91 9.76 18.49
N VAL A 332 18.83 9.10 18.06
CA VAL A 332 18.54 8.87 16.66
C VAL A 332 17.65 9.98 16.13
N GLU A 333 18.16 10.78 15.19
CA GLU A 333 17.39 11.84 14.53
C GLU A 333 16.26 11.23 13.68
N ILE A 334 15.08 11.86 13.74
CA ILE A 334 13.85 11.39 13.11
C ILE A 334 13.20 12.47 12.26
N GLU A 335 12.51 12.05 11.21
CA GLU A 335 11.76 12.94 10.32
C GLU A 335 10.56 12.21 9.70
N GLY A 336 9.60 12.98 9.18
CA GLY A 336 8.50 12.44 8.36
C GLY A 336 8.96 12.13 6.95
N THR A 337 8.39 11.09 6.35
CA THR A 337 8.63 10.73 4.94
C THR A 337 7.71 11.50 4.00
N GLU A 338 7.97 11.38 2.69
CA GLU A 338 7.00 11.72 1.66
C GLU A 338 5.70 10.93 1.86
N PRO A 339 4.54 11.49 1.43
CA PRO A 339 3.25 10.79 1.53
C PRO A 339 3.13 9.60 0.59
N TYR A 340 2.41 8.56 1.04
CA TYR A 340 2.05 7.35 0.30
C TYR A 340 0.54 7.14 0.30
N ILE A 341 0.02 6.43 -0.69
CA ILE A 341 -1.34 5.90 -0.68
C ILE A 341 -1.24 4.41 -0.41
N VAL A 342 -1.57 4.00 0.82
CA VAL A 342 -1.35 2.63 1.31
C VAL A 342 -2.52 2.21 2.20
N GLY A 343 -3.48 1.49 1.65
CA GLY A 343 -4.65 1.01 2.39
C GLY A 343 -4.36 0.05 3.54
N GLY A 344 -3.12 -0.43 3.66
CA GLY A 344 -2.64 -1.19 4.82
C GLY A 344 -2.37 -0.35 6.06
N HIS A 345 -2.20 0.95 5.90
CA HIS A 345 -1.99 1.91 6.99
C HIS A 345 -3.09 2.97 7.06
N THR A 346 -3.76 3.23 5.95
CA THR A 346 -4.85 4.21 5.82
C THR A 346 -6.14 3.53 5.39
N ALA A 347 -7.23 4.29 5.23
CA ALA A 347 -8.49 3.77 4.69
C ALA A 347 -8.58 3.88 3.15
N SER A 348 -7.49 4.29 2.47
CA SER A 348 -7.48 4.54 1.03
C SER A 348 -7.42 3.24 0.21
N GLY A 349 -8.16 3.17 -0.89
CA GLY A 349 -8.12 2.04 -1.81
C GLY A 349 -9.44 1.80 -2.55
N TYR A 350 -9.62 0.58 -3.05
CA TYR A 350 -10.91 0.17 -3.63
C TYR A 350 -12.01 0.21 -2.59
N TRP A 351 -13.17 0.74 -2.99
CA TRP A 351 -14.39 0.57 -2.23
C TRP A 351 -14.90 -0.86 -2.39
N VAL A 352 -14.87 -1.64 -1.31
CA VAL A 352 -15.21 -3.07 -1.31
C VAL A 352 -16.33 -3.37 -0.32
N ASP A 353 -17.00 -4.50 -0.50
CA ASP A 353 -17.91 -5.08 0.50
C ASP A 353 -17.19 -6.05 1.45
N THR A 354 -17.92 -6.73 2.32
CA THR A 354 -17.36 -7.67 3.30
C THR A 354 -16.77 -8.93 2.66
N ASP A 355 -17.16 -9.28 1.45
CA ASP A 355 -16.58 -10.36 0.63
C ASP A 355 -15.33 -9.90 -0.15
N ARG A 356 -14.91 -8.63 0.04
CA ARG A 356 -13.80 -7.97 -0.69
C ARG A 356 -14.09 -7.80 -2.20
N ALA A 357 -15.36 -7.94 -2.61
CA ALA A 357 -15.78 -7.61 -3.97
C ALA A 357 -15.71 -6.09 -4.18
N THR A 358 -15.24 -5.68 -5.36
CA THR A 358 -15.26 -4.27 -5.79
C THR A 358 -16.59 -3.93 -6.48
N THR A 359 -16.75 -2.69 -6.93
CA THR A 359 -17.92 -2.29 -7.73
C THR A 359 -17.90 -2.82 -9.17
N ILE A 360 -16.84 -3.53 -9.57
CA ILE A 360 -16.77 -4.26 -10.84
C ILE A 360 -17.01 -5.74 -10.53
N GLU A 361 -18.03 -6.32 -11.17
CA GLU A 361 -18.41 -7.71 -10.95
C GLU A 361 -17.28 -8.67 -11.30
N GLY A 362 -16.96 -9.61 -10.38
CA GLY A 362 -15.89 -10.59 -10.53
C GLY A 362 -14.49 -10.08 -10.20
N LEU A 363 -14.33 -8.80 -9.83
CA LEU A 363 -13.08 -8.21 -9.35
C LEU A 363 -13.11 -8.08 -7.83
N PHE A 364 -12.12 -8.70 -7.17
CA PHE A 364 -11.92 -8.65 -5.71
C PHE A 364 -10.62 -7.94 -5.39
N ALA A 365 -10.55 -7.25 -4.24
CA ALA A 365 -9.34 -6.55 -3.81
C ALA A 365 -8.95 -6.99 -2.39
N GLY A 366 -7.65 -7.26 -2.17
CA GLY A 366 -7.13 -7.64 -0.85
C GLY A 366 -5.74 -7.07 -0.55
N GLY A 367 -5.46 -6.83 0.73
CA GLY A 367 -4.26 -6.19 1.22
C GLY A 367 -4.30 -4.66 1.03
N ASP A 368 -3.13 -4.04 0.87
CA ASP A 368 -3.00 -2.58 0.86
C ASP A 368 -3.71 -1.87 -0.30
N VAL A 369 -4.18 -2.59 -1.31
CA VAL A 369 -4.95 -2.04 -2.42
C VAL A 369 -6.44 -1.89 -2.10
N ALA A 370 -6.98 -2.66 -1.15
CA ALA A 370 -8.35 -2.53 -0.67
C ALA A 370 -8.47 -1.39 0.34
N GLY A 371 -9.52 -0.58 0.24
CA GLY A 371 -9.78 0.57 1.10
C GLY A 371 -10.67 0.26 2.31
N GLY A 372 -10.93 1.28 3.10
CA GLY A 372 -11.86 1.24 4.23
C GLY A 372 -11.34 0.58 5.52
N CYS A 373 -10.25 -0.17 5.45
CA CYS A 373 -9.74 -1.00 6.54
C CYS A 373 -8.26 -0.66 6.84
N PRO A 374 -7.98 0.43 7.60
CA PRO A 374 -6.61 0.78 7.96
C PRO A 374 -6.00 -0.21 8.97
N GLN A 375 -4.67 -0.10 9.17
CA GLN A 375 -3.91 -0.88 10.16
C GLN A 375 -3.96 -2.41 9.93
N LYS A 376 -4.00 -2.84 8.66
CA LYS A 376 -4.01 -4.28 8.29
C LYS A 376 -2.72 -4.98 8.66
N TYR A 377 -1.59 -4.34 8.40
CA TYR A 377 -0.28 -4.94 8.54
C TYR A 377 -0.18 -6.29 7.78
N VAL A 378 0.72 -7.16 8.20
CA VAL A 378 0.94 -8.47 7.55
C VAL A 378 -0.28 -9.38 7.71
N THR A 379 -0.73 -9.59 8.95
CA THR A 379 -1.81 -10.56 9.26
C THR A 379 -3.16 -10.12 8.73
N GLY A 380 -3.46 -8.83 8.74
CA GLY A 380 -4.68 -8.31 8.11
C GLY A 380 -4.66 -8.45 6.58
N ALA A 381 -3.50 -8.27 5.93
CA ALA A 381 -3.37 -8.50 4.50
C ALA A 381 -3.55 -10.00 4.14
N LEU A 382 -3.09 -10.92 4.99
CA LEU A 382 -3.36 -12.36 4.83
C LEU A 382 -4.86 -12.66 4.99
N ALA A 383 -5.50 -12.11 6.02
CA ALA A 383 -6.93 -12.27 6.26
C ALA A 383 -7.78 -11.78 5.07
N GLU A 384 -7.45 -10.63 4.50
CA GLU A 384 -8.13 -10.13 3.31
C GLU A 384 -7.86 -10.99 2.07
N GLY A 385 -6.64 -11.52 1.92
CA GLY A 385 -6.32 -12.50 0.87
C GLY A 385 -7.15 -13.77 0.99
N GLU A 386 -7.37 -14.28 2.22
CA GLU A 386 -8.25 -15.42 2.49
C GLU A 386 -9.70 -15.11 2.10
N ILE A 387 -10.25 -13.99 2.57
CA ILE A 387 -11.63 -13.60 2.28
C ILE A 387 -11.82 -13.45 0.77
N ALA A 388 -10.94 -12.71 0.08
CA ALA A 388 -11.01 -12.52 -1.36
C ALA A 388 -10.90 -13.84 -2.14
N GLY A 389 -10.03 -14.76 -1.68
CA GLY A 389 -9.87 -16.08 -2.29
C GLY A 389 -11.13 -16.94 -2.20
N LEU A 390 -11.73 -17.03 -1.01
CA LEU A 390 -12.99 -17.77 -0.80
C LEU A 390 -14.14 -17.15 -1.59
N SER A 391 -14.23 -15.83 -1.61
CA SER A 391 -15.27 -15.09 -2.33
C SER A 391 -15.16 -15.27 -3.85
N ALA A 392 -13.94 -15.29 -4.40
CA ALA A 392 -13.71 -15.57 -5.81
C ALA A 392 -14.16 -17.00 -6.20
N VAL A 393 -13.88 -17.99 -5.35
CA VAL A 393 -14.37 -19.37 -5.56
C VAL A 393 -15.89 -19.40 -5.56
N LYS A 394 -16.54 -18.82 -4.56
CA LYS A 394 -18.00 -18.74 -4.43
C LYS A 394 -18.63 -18.04 -5.64
N TYR A 395 -18.04 -16.93 -6.09
CA TYR A 395 -18.48 -16.20 -7.27
C TYR A 395 -18.45 -17.08 -8.52
N ILE A 396 -17.34 -17.76 -8.78
CA ILE A 396 -17.19 -18.64 -9.94
C ILE A 396 -18.23 -19.75 -9.91
N ASP A 397 -18.46 -20.39 -8.75
CA ASP A 397 -19.43 -21.47 -8.59
C ASP A 397 -20.88 -21.02 -8.76
N SER A 398 -21.16 -19.73 -8.59
CA SER A 398 -22.50 -19.15 -8.77
C SER A 398 -22.84 -18.79 -10.22
N LYS A 399 -21.88 -18.85 -11.16
CA LYS A 399 -22.06 -18.41 -12.55
C LYS A 399 -22.05 -19.58 -13.52
N GLU A 400 -22.96 -19.54 -14.49
CA GLU A 400 -23.07 -20.59 -15.54
C GLU A 400 -22.08 -20.38 -16.70
N SER A 401 -21.73 -19.12 -16.98
CA SER A 401 -20.87 -18.77 -18.11
C SER A 401 -20.01 -17.54 -17.84
N PHE A 402 -18.91 -17.44 -18.55
CA PHE A 402 -17.97 -16.31 -18.48
C PHE A 402 -17.65 -15.81 -19.88
N GLU A 403 -17.58 -14.50 -20.01
CA GLU A 403 -17.21 -13.86 -21.27
C GLU A 403 -15.70 -13.97 -21.53
N LYS A 404 -15.35 -14.05 -22.82
CA LYS A 404 -13.96 -14.05 -23.26
C LYS A 404 -13.53 -12.65 -23.69
N ILE A 405 -12.24 -12.42 -23.67
CA ILE A 405 -11.63 -11.19 -24.20
C ILE A 405 -11.72 -11.22 -25.73
N SER A 406 -12.18 -10.13 -26.33
CA SER A 406 -12.28 -10.01 -27.78
C SER A 406 -10.89 -9.84 -28.43
N ASP A 407 -10.76 -10.26 -29.69
CA ASP A 407 -9.54 -10.00 -30.46
C ASP A 407 -9.36 -8.50 -30.73
N GLU A 408 -10.45 -7.72 -30.81
CA GLU A 408 -10.42 -6.27 -30.97
C GLU A 408 -9.76 -5.59 -29.75
N ASP A 409 -10.20 -5.96 -28.55
CA ASP A 409 -9.63 -5.51 -27.28
C ASP A 409 -8.13 -5.86 -27.17
N THR A 410 -7.80 -7.12 -27.47
CA THR A 410 -6.42 -7.60 -27.49
C THR A 410 -5.56 -6.77 -28.45
N ASN A 411 -6.02 -6.57 -29.69
CA ASN A 411 -5.29 -5.80 -30.69
C ASN A 411 -5.18 -4.31 -30.36
N TYR A 412 -6.18 -3.74 -29.70
CA TYR A 412 -6.12 -2.36 -29.21
C TYR A 412 -5.00 -2.20 -28.17
N HIS A 413 -5.00 -3.02 -27.10
CA HIS A 413 -4.00 -2.93 -26.04
C HIS A 413 -2.58 -3.28 -26.54
N LEU A 414 -2.46 -4.22 -27.47
CA LEU A 414 -1.18 -4.54 -28.10
C LEU A 414 -0.61 -3.30 -28.84
N ARG A 415 -1.42 -2.65 -29.71
CA ARG A 415 -0.99 -1.43 -30.43
C ARG A 415 -0.62 -0.30 -29.50
N GLU A 416 -1.43 -0.06 -28.45
CA GLU A 416 -1.15 0.97 -27.46
C GLU A 416 0.15 0.72 -26.69
N THR A 417 0.52 -0.56 -26.51
CA THR A 417 1.79 -0.95 -25.90
C THR A 417 2.95 -0.80 -26.87
N GLU A 418 2.81 -1.29 -28.12
CA GLU A 418 3.86 -1.26 -29.14
C GLU A 418 4.21 0.15 -29.60
N LYS A 419 3.31 1.12 -29.44
CA LYS A 419 3.60 2.53 -29.82
C LYS A 419 4.82 3.09 -29.11
N TYR A 420 5.10 2.65 -27.88
CA TYR A 420 6.27 3.09 -27.10
C TYR A 420 7.57 2.41 -27.49
N LEU A 421 7.52 1.29 -28.23
CA LEU A 421 8.68 0.54 -28.71
C LEU A 421 9.09 0.92 -30.13
N THR A 422 8.41 1.89 -30.74
CA THR A 422 8.73 2.38 -32.07
C THR A 422 9.79 3.45 -31.94
N ASP A 423 10.89 3.35 -32.74
CA ASP A 423 11.99 4.30 -32.70
C ASP A 423 11.50 5.75 -32.92
N ARG A 424 11.53 6.53 -31.86
CA ARG A 424 11.13 7.92 -31.78
C ARG A 424 12.12 8.68 -30.93
N HIS A 425 12.36 9.92 -31.30
CA HIS A 425 13.10 10.83 -30.44
C HIS A 425 12.12 11.47 -29.46
N SER A 426 12.11 11.01 -28.19
CA SER A 426 11.42 11.69 -27.10
C SER A 426 12.20 12.92 -26.65
N LEU A 427 11.49 14.01 -26.35
CA LEU A 427 12.07 15.21 -25.75
C LEU A 427 12.42 15.01 -24.27
N TYR A 428 11.79 14.05 -23.61
CA TYR A 428 11.93 13.79 -22.19
C TYR A 428 12.18 12.31 -21.92
N THR A 429 12.90 12.02 -20.84
CA THR A 429 12.98 10.67 -20.30
C THR A 429 11.83 10.41 -19.32
N THR A 430 11.52 9.16 -19.08
CA THR A 430 10.53 8.74 -18.07
C THR A 430 10.89 9.28 -16.69
N GLU A 431 12.18 9.28 -16.33
CA GLU A 431 12.69 9.80 -15.05
C GLU A 431 12.47 11.30 -14.89
N GLN A 432 12.68 12.08 -15.96
CA GLN A 432 12.45 13.54 -15.93
C GLN A 432 10.96 13.86 -15.68
N LEU A 433 10.05 13.14 -16.32
CA LEU A 433 8.62 13.33 -16.10
C LEU A 433 8.18 12.82 -14.72
N GLU A 434 8.77 11.73 -14.22
CA GLU A 434 8.52 11.24 -12.87
C GLU A 434 8.98 12.26 -11.82
N GLU A 435 10.17 12.83 -11.95
CA GLU A 435 10.67 13.87 -11.05
C GLU A 435 9.81 15.14 -11.12
N ALA A 436 9.35 15.53 -12.31
CA ALA A 436 8.44 16.66 -12.49
C ALA A 436 7.10 16.42 -11.78
N MET A 437 6.51 15.23 -11.94
CA MET A 437 5.29 14.81 -11.22
C MET A 437 5.48 14.87 -9.70
N GLN A 438 6.53 14.26 -9.18
CA GLN A 438 6.85 14.26 -7.75
C GLN A 438 7.05 15.68 -7.21
N THR A 439 7.71 16.56 -7.99
CA THR A 439 7.92 17.97 -7.63
C THR A 439 6.60 18.74 -7.58
N VAL A 440 5.68 18.48 -8.51
CA VAL A 440 4.34 19.09 -8.51
C VAL A 440 3.57 18.67 -7.26
N MET A 441 3.50 17.37 -6.97
CA MET A 441 2.80 16.85 -5.81
C MET A 441 3.38 17.37 -4.50
N ASP A 442 4.71 17.39 -4.38
CA ASP A 442 5.42 17.87 -3.20
C ASP A 442 5.19 19.37 -2.95
N SER A 443 5.13 20.18 -4.02
CA SER A 443 5.01 21.64 -3.92
C SER A 443 3.57 22.15 -3.79
N TYR A 444 2.58 21.40 -4.31
CA TYR A 444 1.21 21.91 -4.47
C TYR A 444 0.11 21.00 -3.91
N ALA A 445 0.41 19.74 -3.59
CA ALA A 445 -0.57 18.80 -3.07
C ALA A 445 -0.21 18.27 -1.67
N GLY A 446 0.42 19.09 -0.84
CA GLY A 446 0.72 18.77 0.55
C GLY A 446 1.84 17.75 0.73
N GLY A 447 2.99 17.94 0.08
CA GLY A 447 4.19 17.17 0.31
C GLY A 447 5.08 17.74 1.43
N ILE A 448 6.28 17.23 1.56
CA ILE A 448 7.25 17.63 2.60
C ILE A 448 7.58 19.12 2.49
N LYS A 449 7.76 19.62 1.28
CA LYS A 449 8.12 21.03 1.02
C LYS A 449 7.12 22.02 1.59
N THR A 450 5.86 21.63 1.73
CA THR A 450 4.80 22.47 2.31
C THR A 450 4.41 22.02 3.73
N ASN A 451 5.23 21.18 4.37
CA ASN A 451 4.92 20.56 5.65
C ASN A 451 3.56 19.84 5.64
N TYR A 452 3.28 19.14 4.55
CA TYR A 452 2.05 18.38 4.27
C TYR A 452 0.77 19.23 4.15
N ARG A 453 0.88 20.55 4.08
CA ARG A 453 -0.21 21.53 3.98
C ARG A 453 -0.52 21.88 2.54
N PHE A 454 -1.78 22.20 2.27
CA PHE A 454 -2.27 22.60 0.95
C PHE A 454 -3.47 23.53 1.08
N ASN A 455 -3.85 24.16 -0.01
CA ASN A 455 -5.09 24.92 -0.18
C ASN A 455 -5.69 24.71 -1.57
N GLU A 456 -6.93 25.17 -1.81
CA GLU A 456 -7.62 24.97 -3.10
C GLU A 456 -6.80 25.52 -4.28
N LYS A 457 -6.23 26.71 -4.15
CA LYS A 457 -5.42 27.32 -5.22
C LYS A 457 -4.17 26.50 -5.58
N GLN A 458 -3.51 25.91 -4.58
CA GLN A 458 -2.37 25.01 -4.82
C GLN A 458 -2.84 23.73 -5.52
N LEU A 459 -3.97 23.16 -5.11
CA LEU A 459 -4.53 21.97 -5.76
C LEU A 459 -4.93 22.21 -7.22
N ASP A 460 -5.42 23.42 -7.56
CA ASP A 460 -5.70 23.80 -8.95
C ASP A 460 -4.43 23.81 -9.81
N ILE A 461 -3.32 24.32 -9.25
CA ILE A 461 -2.02 24.29 -9.92
C ILE A 461 -1.55 22.85 -10.09
N ALA A 462 -1.68 22.02 -9.05
CA ALA A 462 -1.29 20.61 -9.11
C ALA A 462 -2.07 19.87 -10.20
N ASP A 463 -3.40 19.99 -10.22
CA ASP A 463 -4.27 19.33 -11.22
C ASP A 463 -3.87 19.72 -12.65
N CYS A 464 -3.75 21.02 -12.91
CA CYS A 464 -3.36 21.54 -14.20
C CYS A 464 -2.01 20.95 -14.66
N LYS A 465 -0.99 20.95 -13.79
CA LYS A 465 0.34 20.47 -14.11
C LYS A 465 0.40 18.94 -14.28
N ILE A 466 -0.33 18.17 -13.45
CA ILE A 466 -0.40 16.70 -13.59
C ILE A 466 -1.06 16.32 -14.92
N ARG A 467 -2.13 17.00 -15.33
CA ARG A 467 -2.76 16.77 -16.64
C ARG A 467 -1.83 17.13 -17.81
N GLN A 468 -1.02 18.20 -17.69
CA GLN A 468 0.00 18.54 -18.69
C GLN A 468 1.06 17.45 -18.78
N LEU A 469 1.56 16.94 -17.65
CA LEU A 469 2.55 15.85 -17.65
C LEU A 469 1.98 14.56 -18.24
N GLU A 470 0.70 14.26 -17.99
CA GLU A 470 0.03 13.11 -18.60
C GLU A 470 0.06 13.16 -20.13
N THR A 471 -0.18 14.33 -20.75
CA THR A 471 -0.11 14.45 -22.22
C THR A 471 1.29 14.23 -22.77
N LEU A 472 2.35 14.53 -22.00
CA LEU A 472 3.73 14.31 -22.42
C LEU A 472 4.12 12.82 -22.40
N THR A 473 3.38 11.98 -21.69
CA THR A 473 3.70 10.54 -21.66
C THR A 473 3.45 9.84 -23.00
N ASP A 474 2.63 10.39 -23.88
CA ASP A 474 2.35 9.80 -25.18
C ASP A 474 3.53 9.91 -26.16
N ASP A 475 4.45 10.83 -25.90
CA ASP A 475 5.67 11.04 -26.71
C ASP A 475 6.89 10.28 -26.16
N LEU A 476 6.72 9.52 -25.07
CA LEU A 476 7.81 8.73 -24.50
C LEU A 476 8.18 7.56 -25.41
N TYR A 477 9.46 7.16 -25.34
CA TYR A 477 10.02 6.03 -26.06
C TYR A 477 10.73 5.09 -25.08
N ALA A 478 10.59 3.79 -25.31
CA ALA A 478 11.24 2.74 -24.53
C ALA A 478 12.22 1.95 -25.41
N GLU A 479 13.50 1.93 -25.03
CA GLU A 479 14.53 1.13 -25.73
C GLU A 479 14.34 -0.37 -25.49
N ASP A 480 13.76 -0.73 -24.33
CA ASP A 480 13.49 -2.09 -23.93
C ASP A 480 12.19 -2.22 -23.12
N PHE A 481 11.85 -3.45 -22.73
CA PHE A 481 10.63 -3.73 -21.96
C PHE A 481 10.70 -3.26 -20.50
N GLN A 482 11.90 -3.01 -19.96
CA GLN A 482 12.06 -2.43 -18.64
C GLN A 482 11.72 -0.94 -18.66
N GLU A 483 12.16 -0.21 -19.68
CA GLU A 483 11.74 1.19 -19.87
C GLU A 483 10.25 1.30 -20.17
N LEU A 484 9.70 0.38 -20.96
CA LEU A 484 8.26 0.27 -21.18
C LEU A 484 7.50 0.09 -19.86
N MET A 485 8.00 -0.74 -18.95
CA MET A 485 7.45 -0.87 -17.61
C MET A 485 7.51 0.46 -16.85
N TYR A 486 8.61 1.21 -16.94
CA TYR A 486 8.72 2.51 -16.26
C TYR A 486 7.75 3.56 -16.84
N ILE A 487 7.47 3.52 -18.14
CA ILE A 487 6.41 4.36 -18.74
C ILE A 487 5.03 3.99 -18.16
N CYS A 488 4.71 2.69 -18.05
CA CYS A 488 3.48 2.24 -17.42
C CYS A 488 3.39 2.71 -15.96
N GLU A 489 4.47 2.57 -15.20
CA GLU A 489 4.55 3.01 -13.80
C GLU A 489 4.33 4.52 -13.63
N LEU A 490 4.87 5.34 -14.53
CA LEU A 490 4.64 6.78 -14.53
C LEU A 490 3.16 7.11 -14.81
N LYS A 491 2.54 6.45 -15.80
CA LYS A 491 1.11 6.64 -16.13
C LYS A 491 0.19 6.20 -14.98
N GLU A 492 0.54 5.12 -14.29
CA GLU A 492 -0.15 4.65 -13.09
C GLU A 492 -0.11 5.72 -11.98
N ARG A 493 1.08 6.24 -11.67
CA ARG A 493 1.26 7.30 -10.67
C ARG A 493 0.51 8.58 -11.02
N LEU A 494 0.54 9.02 -12.29
CA LEU A 494 -0.20 10.21 -12.75
C LEU A 494 -1.71 10.04 -12.55
N THR A 495 -2.24 8.84 -12.86
CA THR A 495 -3.65 8.52 -12.62
C THR A 495 -4.01 8.58 -11.14
N VAL A 496 -3.17 8.03 -10.27
CA VAL A 496 -3.37 8.08 -8.81
C VAL A 496 -3.25 9.52 -8.29
N CYS A 497 -2.29 10.32 -8.79
CA CYS A 497 -2.14 11.74 -8.41
C CYS A 497 -3.41 12.55 -8.69
N LYS A 498 -4.05 12.36 -9.84
CA LYS A 498 -5.34 13.03 -10.16
C LYS A 498 -6.42 12.69 -9.13
N SER A 499 -6.53 11.42 -8.73
CA SER A 499 -7.49 10.99 -7.71
C SER A 499 -7.15 11.56 -6.33
N VAL A 500 -5.89 11.57 -5.93
CA VAL A 500 -5.44 12.18 -4.66
C VAL A 500 -5.81 13.66 -4.62
N ILE A 501 -5.52 14.42 -5.68
CA ILE A 501 -5.84 15.85 -5.78
C ILE A 501 -7.36 16.07 -5.68
N ALA A 502 -8.16 15.25 -6.38
CA ALA A 502 -9.62 15.36 -6.35
C ALA A 502 -10.19 15.08 -4.95
N HIS A 503 -9.67 14.08 -4.24
CA HIS A 503 -10.08 13.76 -2.88
C HIS A 503 -9.65 14.84 -1.87
N LEU A 504 -8.40 15.35 -1.94
CA LEU A 504 -7.94 16.46 -1.11
C LEU A 504 -8.82 17.70 -1.29
N ARG A 505 -9.21 18.01 -2.52
CA ARG A 505 -10.13 19.14 -2.83
C ARG A 505 -11.53 18.93 -2.28
N ALA A 506 -12.01 17.68 -2.29
CA ALA A 506 -13.37 17.35 -1.88
C ALA A 506 -13.57 17.41 -0.37
N ARG A 507 -12.55 17.06 0.43
CA ARG A 507 -12.61 17.10 1.89
C ARG A 507 -12.28 18.51 2.41
N LYS A 508 -13.30 19.30 2.68
CA LYS A 508 -13.17 20.70 3.14
C LYS A 508 -13.09 20.77 4.67
N GLU A 509 -12.12 20.09 5.24
CA GLU A 509 -11.77 20.06 6.67
C GLU A 509 -10.32 19.65 6.85
N THR A 510 -9.78 19.76 8.06
CA THR A 510 -8.52 19.15 8.50
C THR A 510 -8.82 18.11 9.56
N ARG A 511 -8.64 16.82 9.22
CA ARG A 511 -8.97 15.71 10.11
C ARG A 511 -7.74 14.91 10.53
N TRP A 512 -6.97 14.50 9.56
CA TRP A 512 -5.76 13.71 9.79
C TRP A 512 -4.55 14.63 9.71
N HIS A 513 -4.09 15.14 10.86
CA HIS A 513 -2.89 15.96 10.92
C HIS A 513 -1.72 15.24 10.21
N SER A 514 -0.94 15.96 9.44
CA SER A 514 0.12 15.45 8.54
C SER A 514 -0.37 14.62 7.34
N PHE A 515 -1.64 14.23 7.27
CA PHE A 515 -2.21 13.50 6.14
C PHE A 515 -3.01 14.39 5.20
N ALA A 516 -3.89 15.27 5.74
CA ALA A 516 -4.74 16.16 4.97
C ALA A 516 -4.96 17.51 5.68
N GLU A 517 -3.88 18.27 5.93
CA GLU A 517 -3.96 19.57 6.58
C GLU A 517 -4.31 20.66 5.55
N ASN A 518 -5.58 21.06 5.53
CA ASN A 518 -6.13 22.04 4.58
C ASN A 518 -6.08 23.46 5.18
N LEU A 519 -5.31 24.36 4.55
CA LEU A 519 -5.12 25.74 5.03
C LEU A 519 -6.38 26.62 4.87
N ASP A 520 -7.27 26.26 3.91
CA ASP A 520 -8.54 27.00 3.73
C ASP A 520 -9.61 26.51 4.74
N TYR A 521 -9.47 25.27 5.25
CA TYR A 521 -10.39 24.63 6.19
C TYR A 521 -9.62 23.95 7.31
N PRO A 522 -9.01 24.74 8.25
CA PRO A 522 -8.09 24.20 9.25
C PRO A 522 -8.77 23.39 10.37
N GLU A 523 -10.08 23.53 10.51
CA GLU A 523 -10.85 22.87 11.55
C GLU A 523 -11.46 21.55 11.07
N LYS A 524 -11.69 20.64 12.01
CA LYS A 524 -12.43 19.39 11.79
C LYS A 524 -13.92 19.69 11.73
N ASP A 525 -14.62 19.10 10.76
CA ASP A 525 -16.06 19.29 10.56
C ASP A 525 -16.82 17.94 10.56
N ASP A 526 -17.10 17.42 11.74
CA ASP A 526 -17.85 16.17 11.90
C ASP A 526 -19.29 16.26 11.36
N ARG A 527 -19.86 17.46 11.26
CA ARG A 527 -21.23 17.65 10.77
C ARG A 527 -21.34 17.31 9.28
N ASN A 528 -20.37 17.73 8.49
CA ASN A 528 -20.43 17.61 7.04
C ASN A 528 -19.52 16.48 6.52
N PHE A 529 -18.41 16.18 7.21
CA PHE A 529 -17.35 15.30 6.72
C PHE A 529 -17.06 14.06 7.59
N ASN A 530 -17.91 13.73 8.57
CA ASN A 530 -17.88 12.40 9.18
C ASN A 530 -18.48 11.37 8.20
N LYS A 531 -17.83 11.25 7.01
CA LYS A 531 -18.27 10.51 5.83
C LYS A 531 -17.09 10.03 5.02
N TYR A 532 -17.28 9.02 4.19
CA TYR A 532 -16.29 8.66 3.18
C TYR A 532 -16.34 9.65 2.01
N VAL A 533 -15.16 10.04 1.55
CA VAL A 533 -14.98 10.67 0.25
C VAL A 533 -14.58 9.54 -0.71
N ASN A 534 -15.48 9.17 -1.58
CA ASN A 534 -15.26 8.19 -2.62
C ASN A 534 -15.19 8.87 -3.99
N SER A 535 -14.70 8.15 -4.98
CA SER A 535 -14.64 8.65 -6.35
C SER A 535 -14.81 7.53 -7.38
N ARG A 536 -15.22 7.92 -8.59
CA ARG A 536 -15.28 7.07 -9.77
C ARG A 536 -14.85 7.87 -11.00
N LEU A 537 -14.19 7.25 -11.94
CA LEU A 537 -13.92 7.87 -13.22
C LEU A 537 -15.16 7.72 -14.12
N GLU A 538 -15.71 8.84 -14.57
CA GLU A 538 -16.85 8.88 -15.49
C GLU A 538 -16.56 9.89 -16.61
N ASN A 539 -16.63 9.45 -17.86
CA ASN A 539 -16.37 10.29 -19.04
C ASN A 539 -15.03 11.05 -18.98
N GLY A 540 -13.99 10.39 -18.47
CA GLY A 540 -12.63 10.97 -18.36
C GLY A 540 -12.42 11.91 -17.17
N GLU A 541 -13.44 12.15 -16.34
CA GLU A 541 -13.37 13.01 -15.16
C GLU A 541 -13.64 12.23 -13.87
N ILE A 542 -12.90 12.59 -12.81
CA ILE A 542 -13.08 11.98 -11.49
C ILE A 542 -14.29 12.62 -10.81
N LYS A 543 -15.35 11.84 -10.61
CA LYS A 543 -16.56 12.23 -9.90
C LYS A 543 -16.46 11.84 -8.44
N ILE A 544 -16.68 12.79 -7.55
CA ILE A 544 -16.71 12.58 -6.10
C ILE A 544 -18.08 12.04 -5.68
N ILE A 545 -18.07 11.04 -4.82
CA ILE A 545 -19.25 10.40 -4.22
C ILE A 545 -19.07 10.48 -2.70
N ILE A 546 -19.98 11.13 -2.01
CA ILE A 546 -19.96 11.19 -0.55
C ILE A 546 -20.87 10.08 0.00
N ARG A 547 -20.31 9.22 0.87
CA ARG A 547 -21.04 8.12 1.48
C ARG A 547 -21.08 8.26 3.00
N ASP A 548 -22.20 7.89 3.59
CA ASP A 548 -22.34 7.80 5.05
C ASP A 548 -21.48 6.66 5.59
N LEU A 549 -21.05 6.79 6.85
CA LEU A 549 -20.24 5.75 7.50
C LEU A 549 -21.06 4.47 7.67
N VAL A 550 -20.42 3.34 7.44
CA VAL A 550 -20.92 2.02 7.82
C VAL A 550 -20.46 1.76 9.25
N THR A 551 -21.41 1.78 10.19
CA THR A 551 -21.16 1.74 11.63
C THR A 551 -21.30 0.32 12.18
N GLU A 552 -21.05 0.16 13.49
CA GLU A 552 -21.13 -1.12 14.18
C GLU A 552 -22.49 -1.81 13.97
N GLY A 553 -22.43 -3.09 13.59
CA GLY A 553 -23.62 -3.91 13.34
C GLY A 553 -24.22 -3.78 11.94
N GLU A 554 -23.78 -2.80 11.15
CA GLU A 554 -24.13 -2.66 9.74
C GLU A 554 -23.14 -3.42 8.86
N LYS A 555 -23.60 -3.85 7.69
CA LYS A 555 -22.77 -4.40 6.62
C LYS A 555 -23.11 -3.69 5.33
N TYR A 556 -22.09 -3.30 4.60
CA TYR A 556 -22.28 -2.79 3.25
C TYR A 556 -22.10 -3.93 2.25
N GLU A 557 -23.08 -4.11 1.40
CA GLU A 557 -23.04 -5.01 0.25
C GLU A 557 -23.31 -4.21 -1.02
N HIS A 558 -22.63 -4.57 -2.11
CA HIS A 558 -22.94 -3.97 -3.40
C HIS A 558 -24.34 -4.44 -3.85
N SER A 559 -25.23 -3.49 -4.14
CA SER A 559 -26.45 -3.78 -4.88
C SER A 559 -26.07 -3.92 -6.35
N ASN A 560 -25.83 -5.14 -6.79
CA ASN A 560 -25.60 -5.46 -8.19
C ASN A 560 -26.90 -5.71 -8.93
#